data_45e8ef6eee4f1f38f2f78d968c1e91e3
#
_entry.id   45e8ef6eee4f1f38f2f78d968c1e91e3
#
_cell.length_a   1.000
_cell.length_b   1.000
_cell.length_c   1.000
_cell.angle_alpha   90.00
_cell.angle_beta   90.00
_cell.angle_gamma   90.00
#
_symmetry.space_group_name_H-M   'P 1'
#
loop_
_entity.id
_entity.type
_entity.pdbx_description
1 polymer ?
#
loop_
_entity_poly.entity_id
_entity_poly.type
_entity_poly.pdbx_seq_one_letter_code
_entity_poly.pdbx_strand_id
1 'polypeptide(L)'
;MTVACKIEVSPEVALKLDATLQAFSDACTYINQTVDPKLTNKPRIQGLVYEQVREQFGLSANLAIRAIARVSSNRKTAKQKGKPVRAFKPTSVDYDARIFAFREKDWTVSLTLVGGRERFKLAIGNYQLGLLKGTSPSSATLCKRQDGSYYVNIQIKSEAPDPMPSKRVIGIDLGRRDIAVTSIGDKWDGKQIIDVRDRFARVRASLQSKASKGTRSTRRRARQILQRLSGRERRHQTWLNHNISKLIVLSALQHNAIIAIEDLTGIRDRTNELPRNKTERRRSNSWAFFQLRLFLSYKSVKYGVKLIAVNPAYTSQTCHKCLHIHPVKGKSYRSGKAFKCGHCGNHCDADENGSKVISIVGAAVNPLGGSVLSCNLADHIRATESPRLLAVG
;
A
#
# COMPACT_ATOMS: atom_id res chain seq x y z
N MET A 1 -12.41 -0.93 3.88
CA MET A 1 -11.93 -1.31 2.53
C MET A 1 -12.40 -0.28 1.51
N THR A 2 -11.71 -0.09 0.36
CA THR A 2 -12.14 0.85 -0.69
C THR A 2 -12.40 0.09 -1.99
N VAL A 3 -13.58 0.30 -2.59
CA VAL A 3 -13.99 -0.29 -3.87
C VAL A 3 -14.01 0.80 -4.93
N ALA A 4 -13.19 0.64 -5.97
CA ALA A 4 -13.13 1.58 -7.08
C ALA A 4 -14.17 1.20 -8.15
N CYS A 5 -15.14 2.07 -8.36
CA CYS A 5 -16.24 1.89 -9.31
C CYS A 5 -16.15 2.95 -10.39
N LYS A 6 -16.12 2.54 -11.65
CA LYS A 6 -16.26 3.47 -12.78
C LYS A 6 -17.71 3.95 -12.85
N ILE A 7 -17.92 5.22 -13.18
CA ILE A 7 -19.26 5.78 -13.40
C ILE A 7 -19.48 6.08 -14.88
N GLU A 8 -20.72 5.91 -15.32
CA GLU A 8 -21.16 6.30 -16.66
C GLU A 8 -21.49 7.79 -16.64
N VAL A 9 -20.90 8.54 -17.56
CA VAL A 9 -20.99 10.00 -17.59
C VAL A 9 -21.24 10.48 -19.01
N SER A 10 -22.31 11.28 -19.19
CA SER A 10 -22.54 12.01 -20.44
C SER A 10 -21.61 13.20 -20.58
N PRO A 11 -21.35 13.73 -21.79
CA PRO A 11 -20.49 14.90 -21.98
C PRO A 11 -20.90 16.12 -21.18
N GLU A 12 -22.19 16.40 -21.05
CA GLU A 12 -22.72 17.53 -20.27
C GLU A 12 -22.43 17.39 -18.78
N VAL A 13 -22.64 16.18 -18.24
CA VAL A 13 -22.37 15.90 -16.83
C VAL A 13 -20.86 15.84 -16.55
N ALA A 14 -20.03 15.48 -17.53
CA ALA A 14 -18.58 15.55 -17.43
C ALA A 14 -18.09 16.98 -17.16
N LEU A 15 -18.71 17.98 -17.78
CA LEU A 15 -18.40 19.39 -17.51
C LEU A 15 -18.73 19.78 -16.06
N LYS A 16 -19.88 19.35 -15.52
CA LYS A 16 -20.23 19.59 -14.11
C LYS A 16 -19.26 18.89 -13.14
N LEU A 17 -18.82 17.68 -13.46
CA LEU A 17 -17.81 16.96 -12.67
C LEU A 17 -16.47 17.69 -12.69
N ASP A 18 -16.04 18.15 -13.87
CA ASP A 18 -14.79 18.90 -14.00
C ASP A 18 -14.84 20.24 -13.29
N ALA A 19 -15.96 20.96 -13.40
CA ALA A 19 -16.17 22.21 -12.64
C ALA A 19 -16.11 21.98 -11.12
N THR A 20 -16.72 20.89 -10.64
CA THR A 20 -16.66 20.52 -9.22
C THR A 20 -15.24 20.16 -8.76
N LEU A 21 -14.50 19.38 -9.57
CA LEU A 21 -13.11 19.03 -9.29
C LEU A 21 -12.22 20.29 -9.24
N GLN A 22 -12.44 21.24 -10.16
CA GLN A 22 -11.69 22.49 -10.24
C GLN A 22 -12.00 23.37 -9.04
N ALA A 23 -13.29 23.68 -8.80
CA ALA A 23 -13.71 24.50 -7.66
C ALA A 23 -13.20 23.97 -6.31
N PHE A 24 -13.26 22.63 -6.12
CA PHE A 24 -12.75 22.01 -4.90
C PHE A 24 -11.22 22.11 -4.77
N SER A 25 -10.49 21.97 -5.88
CA SER A 25 -9.03 22.11 -5.91
C SER A 25 -8.59 23.54 -5.63
N ASP A 26 -9.29 24.52 -6.22
CA ASP A 26 -9.02 25.93 -6.05
C ASP A 26 -9.32 26.39 -4.62
N ALA A 27 -10.44 25.92 -4.05
CA ALA A 27 -10.77 26.11 -2.64
C ALA A 27 -9.68 25.56 -1.71
N CYS A 28 -9.19 24.34 -1.96
CA CYS A 28 -8.09 23.78 -1.18
C CYS A 28 -6.81 24.62 -1.30
N THR A 29 -6.50 25.12 -2.50
CA THR A 29 -5.34 25.97 -2.76
C THR A 29 -5.48 27.31 -2.03
N TYR A 30 -6.63 27.96 -2.15
CA TYR A 30 -6.95 29.20 -1.43
C TYR A 30 -6.79 29.04 0.08
N ILE A 31 -7.43 28.02 0.69
CA ILE A 31 -7.32 27.74 2.12
C ILE A 31 -5.84 27.55 2.53
N ASN A 32 -5.07 26.84 1.72
CA ASN A 32 -3.67 26.58 2.03
C ASN A 32 -2.77 27.81 1.90
N GLN A 33 -3.15 28.81 1.10
CA GLN A 33 -2.40 30.06 0.92
C GLN A 33 -2.82 31.13 1.94
N THR A 34 -4.11 31.22 2.29
CA THR A 34 -4.69 32.27 3.14
C THR A 34 -4.46 32.00 4.63
N VAL A 35 -4.52 30.73 5.05
CA VAL A 35 -4.42 30.38 6.48
C VAL A 35 -2.96 30.07 6.85
N ASP A 36 -2.54 30.51 8.06
CA ASP A 36 -1.20 30.21 8.59
C ASP A 36 -0.80 28.73 8.36
N PRO A 37 0.34 28.48 7.71
CA PRO A 37 0.83 27.12 7.42
C PRO A 37 0.98 26.21 8.66
N LYS A 38 1.21 26.79 9.84
CA LYS A 38 1.34 26.06 11.10
C LYS A 38 0.00 25.55 11.63
N LEU A 39 -1.12 26.17 11.20
CA LEU A 39 -2.46 25.81 11.66
C LEU A 39 -2.93 24.53 10.98
N THR A 40 -3.10 23.47 11.78
CA THR A 40 -3.57 22.15 11.33
C THR A 40 -4.92 21.75 11.94
N ASN A 41 -5.45 22.53 12.85
CA ASN A 41 -6.73 22.27 13.52
C ASN A 41 -7.90 22.61 12.59
N LYS A 42 -8.72 21.60 12.22
CA LYS A 42 -9.83 21.77 11.28
C LYS A 42 -10.87 22.82 11.75
N PRO A 43 -11.41 22.79 12.99
CA PRO A 43 -12.37 23.80 13.46
C PRO A 43 -11.85 25.22 13.37
N ARG A 44 -10.59 25.46 13.76
CA ARG A 44 -9.99 26.81 13.66
C ARG A 44 -9.85 27.26 12.21
N ILE A 45 -9.41 26.39 11.30
CA ILE A 45 -9.35 26.72 9.86
C ILE A 45 -10.76 27.03 9.35
N GLN A 46 -11.76 26.24 9.75
CA GLN A 46 -13.14 26.43 9.34
C GLN A 46 -13.67 27.80 9.78
N GLY A 47 -13.45 28.24 11.03
CA GLY A 47 -13.87 29.52 11.50
C GLY A 47 -13.25 30.73 10.76
N LEU A 48 -12.06 30.53 10.14
CA LEU A 48 -11.37 31.61 9.43
C LEU A 48 -11.80 31.78 7.97
N VAL A 49 -12.20 30.69 7.29
CA VAL A 49 -12.32 30.72 5.80
C VAL A 49 -13.62 30.10 5.27
N TYR A 50 -14.51 29.62 6.12
CA TYR A 50 -15.67 28.82 5.66
C TYR A 50 -16.60 29.61 4.75
N GLU A 51 -16.96 30.83 5.11
CA GLU A 51 -17.87 31.67 4.32
C GLU A 51 -17.24 32.08 3.00
N GLN A 52 -16.00 32.57 3.03
CA GLN A 52 -15.27 32.95 1.81
C GLN A 52 -15.12 31.78 0.84
N VAL A 53 -14.84 30.56 1.35
CA VAL A 53 -14.73 29.38 0.51
C VAL A 53 -16.06 29.01 -0.14
N ARG A 54 -17.17 29.18 0.55
CA ARG A 54 -18.50 28.92 -0.02
C ARG A 54 -18.85 29.90 -1.12
N GLU A 55 -18.68 31.18 -0.84
CA GLU A 55 -19.05 32.28 -1.73
C GLU A 55 -18.16 32.31 -2.98
N GLN A 56 -16.86 32.30 -2.77
CA GLN A 56 -15.89 32.46 -3.87
C GLN A 56 -15.86 31.26 -4.84
N PHE A 57 -16.05 30.03 -4.33
CA PHE A 57 -15.93 28.82 -5.16
C PHE A 57 -17.27 28.13 -5.43
N GLY A 58 -18.40 28.69 -4.99
CA GLY A 58 -19.73 28.11 -5.22
C GLY A 58 -19.92 26.71 -4.61
N LEU A 59 -19.16 26.37 -3.56
CA LEU A 59 -19.23 25.07 -2.94
C LEU A 59 -20.39 24.98 -1.94
N SER A 60 -21.12 23.87 -1.96
CA SER A 60 -22.10 23.57 -0.92
C SER A 60 -21.42 23.49 0.45
N ALA A 61 -22.18 23.74 1.53
CA ALA A 61 -21.67 23.75 2.90
C ALA A 61 -20.76 22.53 3.22
N ASN A 62 -21.22 21.34 2.86
CA ASN A 62 -20.47 20.12 3.13
C ASN A 62 -19.25 19.96 2.23
N LEU A 63 -19.28 20.39 0.96
CA LEU A 63 -18.11 20.37 0.09
C LEU A 63 -17.02 21.32 0.60
N ALA A 64 -17.39 22.53 1.07
CA ALA A 64 -16.46 23.47 1.69
C ALA A 64 -15.81 22.86 2.95
N ILE A 65 -16.61 22.23 3.82
CA ILE A 65 -16.09 21.51 5.01
C ILE A 65 -15.13 20.39 4.61
N ARG A 66 -15.39 19.69 3.50
CA ARG A 66 -14.48 18.62 3.00
C ARG A 66 -13.19 19.18 2.43
N ALA A 67 -13.22 20.35 1.75
CA ALA A 67 -12.01 21.03 1.30
C ALA A 67 -11.13 21.45 2.49
N ILE A 68 -11.72 22.06 3.51
CA ILE A 68 -11.04 22.43 4.77
C ILE A 68 -10.43 21.20 5.45
N ALA A 69 -11.18 20.09 5.54
CA ALA A 69 -10.71 18.85 6.13
C ALA A 69 -9.52 18.25 5.35
N ARG A 70 -9.55 18.33 4.01
CA ARG A 70 -8.45 17.87 3.15
C ARG A 70 -7.18 18.67 3.39
N VAL A 71 -7.27 19.99 3.45
CA VAL A 71 -6.11 20.86 3.74
C VAL A 71 -5.54 20.57 5.12
N SER A 72 -6.39 20.51 6.16
CA SER A 72 -5.99 20.15 7.52
C SER A 72 -5.23 18.82 7.57
N SER A 73 -5.76 17.77 6.94
CA SER A 73 -5.13 16.44 6.90
C SER A 73 -3.80 16.43 6.15
N ASN A 74 -3.72 17.14 5.00
CA ASN A 74 -2.48 17.25 4.23
C ASN A 74 -1.39 17.99 5.00
N ARG A 75 -1.74 19.06 5.74
CA ARG A 75 -0.81 19.79 6.60
C ARG A 75 -0.29 18.93 7.75
N LYS A 76 -1.16 18.14 8.41
CA LYS A 76 -0.76 17.19 9.46
C LYS A 76 0.25 16.19 8.91
N THR A 77 -0.06 15.59 7.74
CA THR A 77 0.83 14.63 7.09
C THR A 77 2.16 15.26 6.64
N ALA A 78 2.13 16.48 6.12
CA ALA A 78 3.30 17.23 5.71
C ALA A 78 4.22 17.51 6.91
N LYS A 79 3.63 17.95 8.04
CA LYS A 79 4.35 18.18 9.31
C LYS A 79 5.02 16.89 9.82
N GLN A 80 4.29 15.77 9.85
CA GLN A 80 4.84 14.48 10.29
C GLN A 80 6.02 14.00 9.42
N LYS A 81 5.98 14.30 8.11
CA LYS A 81 7.00 13.86 7.16
C LYS A 81 8.12 14.88 6.96
N GLY A 82 8.09 16.03 7.59
CA GLY A 82 9.04 17.13 7.36
C GLY A 82 9.06 17.63 5.91
N LYS A 83 7.93 17.59 5.20
CA LYS A 83 7.82 17.97 3.79
C LYS A 83 6.74 19.03 3.60
N PRO A 84 6.88 19.92 2.59
CA PRO A 84 5.84 20.89 2.29
C PRO A 84 4.54 20.20 1.81
N VAL A 85 3.42 20.89 1.98
CA VAL A 85 2.13 20.48 1.40
C VAL A 85 2.25 20.50 -0.12
N ARG A 86 1.85 19.41 -0.77
CA ARG A 86 1.84 19.34 -2.24
C ARG A 86 0.71 20.20 -2.80
N ALA A 87 0.93 20.74 -4.00
CA ALA A 87 -0.10 21.48 -4.73
C ALA A 87 -1.37 20.61 -4.93
N PHE A 88 -2.53 21.20 -4.70
CA PHE A 88 -3.80 20.57 -4.97
C PHE A 88 -4.06 20.57 -6.49
N LYS A 89 -4.58 19.45 -6.98
CA LYS A 89 -4.90 19.26 -8.40
C LYS A 89 -6.37 18.86 -8.54
N PRO A 90 -7.05 19.25 -9.62
CA PRO A 90 -8.47 18.93 -9.84
C PRO A 90 -8.67 17.47 -10.27
N THR A 91 -8.21 16.54 -9.42
CA THR A 91 -8.22 15.10 -9.71
C THR A 91 -9.13 14.32 -8.79
N SER A 92 -9.55 14.88 -7.65
CA SER A 92 -10.42 14.18 -6.71
C SER A 92 -11.16 15.10 -5.74
N VAL A 93 -12.34 14.67 -5.31
CA VAL A 93 -13.20 15.30 -4.28
C VAL A 93 -13.62 14.27 -3.26
N ASP A 94 -13.58 14.63 -1.96
CA ASP A 94 -14.02 13.77 -0.86
C ASP A 94 -15.49 14.02 -0.52
N TYR A 95 -16.23 12.94 -0.32
CA TYR A 95 -17.65 12.94 0.01
C TYR A 95 -17.92 12.23 1.33
N ASP A 96 -18.90 12.73 2.08
CA ASP A 96 -19.48 12.07 3.26
C ASP A 96 -20.96 11.74 3.04
N ALA A 97 -21.61 11.12 4.01
CA ALA A 97 -23.01 10.67 3.93
C ALA A 97 -24.03 11.78 3.59
N ARG A 98 -23.70 13.06 3.81
CA ARG A 98 -24.61 14.19 3.52
C ARG A 98 -24.62 14.55 2.04
N ILE A 99 -23.51 14.36 1.36
CA ILE A 99 -23.28 14.73 -0.05
C ILE A 99 -23.03 13.55 -0.97
N PHE A 100 -23.06 12.34 -0.42
CA PHE A 100 -22.95 11.06 -1.12
C PHE A 100 -24.06 10.11 -0.66
N ALA A 101 -24.65 9.38 -1.61
CA ALA A 101 -25.52 8.25 -1.32
C ALA A 101 -25.24 7.12 -2.30
N PHE A 102 -25.26 5.89 -1.81
CA PHE A 102 -25.21 4.66 -2.60
C PHE A 102 -26.58 3.99 -2.57
N ARG A 103 -27.01 3.47 -3.70
CA ARG A 103 -28.26 2.73 -3.83
C ARG A 103 -28.00 1.39 -4.52
N GLU A 104 -28.17 0.32 -3.75
CA GLU A 104 -27.93 -1.04 -4.22
C GLU A 104 -28.95 -1.48 -5.28
N LYS A 105 -30.21 -1.12 -5.12
CA LYS A 105 -31.33 -1.57 -5.99
C LYS A 105 -31.04 -1.40 -7.47
N ASP A 106 -30.41 -0.30 -7.86
CA ASP A 106 -30.11 0.05 -9.25
C ASP A 106 -28.62 0.30 -9.50
N TRP A 107 -27.76 -0.01 -8.52
CA TRP A 107 -26.32 0.16 -8.57
C TRP A 107 -25.90 1.57 -8.97
N THR A 108 -26.52 2.56 -8.33
CA THR A 108 -26.25 3.97 -8.57
C THR A 108 -25.62 4.63 -7.35
N VAL A 109 -24.91 5.73 -7.64
CA VAL A 109 -24.44 6.67 -6.62
C VAL A 109 -24.97 8.06 -6.91
N SER A 110 -25.27 8.80 -5.86
CA SER A 110 -25.67 10.20 -5.96
C SER A 110 -24.58 11.08 -5.32
N LEU A 111 -24.12 12.08 -6.04
CA LEU A 111 -23.07 13.02 -5.63
C LEU A 111 -23.59 14.46 -5.70
N THR A 112 -23.29 15.25 -4.70
CA THR A 112 -23.51 16.71 -4.75
C THR A 112 -22.36 17.34 -5.52
N LEU A 113 -22.66 18.01 -6.60
CA LEU A 113 -21.73 18.77 -7.45
C LEU A 113 -21.94 20.28 -7.26
N VAL A 114 -21.10 21.09 -7.88
CA VAL A 114 -21.40 22.49 -8.09
C VAL A 114 -22.62 22.60 -9.03
N GLY A 115 -23.67 23.26 -8.58
CA GLY A 115 -24.93 23.38 -9.32
C GLY A 115 -25.97 22.30 -9.04
N GLY A 116 -25.74 21.37 -8.10
CA GLY A 116 -26.79 20.45 -7.68
C GLY A 116 -26.33 19.02 -7.44
N ARG A 117 -27.29 18.13 -7.22
CA ARG A 117 -27.07 16.72 -6.95
C ARG A 117 -27.37 15.89 -8.18
N GLU A 118 -26.40 15.07 -8.59
CA GLU A 118 -26.50 14.22 -9.76
C GLU A 118 -26.40 12.75 -9.37
N ARG A 119 -27.06 11.89 -10.17
CA ARG A 119 -27.05 10.42 -9.99
C ARG A 119 -26.29 9.77 -11.14
N PHE A 120 -25.44 8.81 -10.79
CA PHE A 120 -24.56 8.09 -11.71
C PHE A 120 -24.77 6.58 -11.61
N LYS A 121 -24.90 5.92 -12.74
CA LYS A 121 -24.85 4.47 -12.80
C LYS A 121 -23.41 3.98 -12.66
N LEU A 122 -23.22 2.91 -11.89
CA LEU A 122 -21.92 2.28 -11.70
C LEU A 122 -21.66 1.26 -12.81
N ALA A 123 -20.60 1.46 -13.59
CA ALA A 123 -20.10 0.46 -14.53
C ALA A 123 -19.17 -0.51 -13.79
N ILE A 124 -19.74 -1.53 -13.15
CA ILE A 124 -19.07 -2.46 -12.25
C ILE A 124 -19.34 -3.91 -12.64
N GLY A 125 -18.37 -4.79 -12.39
CA GLY A 125 -18.46 -6.23 -12.61
C GLY A 125 -18.77 -7.01 -11.33
N ASN A 126 -18.88 -8.33 -11.46
CA ASN A 126 -19.26 -9.24 -10.38
C ASN A 126 -18.41 -9.09 -9.10
N TYR A 127 -17.11 -8.75 -9.24
CA TYR A 127 -16.24 -8.53 -8.08
C TYR A 127 -16.68 -7.33 -7.24
N GLN A 128 -16.95 -6.19 -7.87
CA GLN A 128 -17.41 -4.99 -7.17
C GLN A 128 -18.82 -5.20 -6.61
N LEU A 129 -19.71 -5.85 -7.39
CA LEU A 129 -21.05 -6.21 -6.95
C LEU A 129 -21.02 -7.03 -5.66
N GLY A 130 -20.20 -8.09 -5.63
CA GLY A 130 -20.06 -8.94 -4.45
C GLY A 130 -19.49 -8.21 -3.22
N LEU A 131 -18.69 -7.15 -3.42
CA LEU A 131 -18.16 -6.35 -2.32
C LEU A 131 -19.14 -5.29 -1.80
N LEU A 132 -20.01 -4.76 -2.67
CA LEU A 132 -20.94 -3.67 -2.33
C LEU A 132 -22.30 -4.20 -1.85
N LYS A 133 -22.65 -5.43 -2.20
CA LYS A 133 -23.92 -6.06 -1.82
C LYS A 133 -24.10 -6.10 -0.29
N GLY A 134 -25.25 -5.66 0.17
CA GLY A 134 -25.60 -5.61 1.60
C GLY A 134 -24.84 -4.56 2.40
N THR A 135 -24.11 -3.63 1.75
CA THR A 135 -23.34 -2.60 2.46
C THR A 135 -24.05 -1.24 2.42
N SER A 136 -23.83 -0.42 3.45
CA SER A 136 -24.34 0.95 3.54
C SER A 136 -23.17 1.95 3.63
N PRO A 137 -22.46 2.22 2.52
CA PRO A 137 -21.32 3.12 2.52
C PRO A 137 -21.72 4.55 2.85
N SER A 138 -20.98 5.20 3.74
CA SER A 138 -21.24 6.58 4.17
C SER A 138 -20.20 7.58 3.63
N SER A 139 -19.19 7.13 2.89
CA SER A 139 -18.15 8.00 2.34
C SER A 139 -17.61 7.46 1.03
N ALA A 140 -17.20 8.40 0.17
CA ALA A 140 -16.61 8.10 -1.12
C ALA A 140 -15.61 9.19 -1.53
N THR A 141 -14.79 8.91 -2.52
CA THR A 141 -13.93 9.90 -3.18
C THR A 141 -14.16 9.81 -4.68
N LEU A 142 -14.66 10.88 -5.29
CA LEU A 142 -14.70 11.04 -6.74
C LEU A 142 -13.28 11.25 -7.25
N CYS A 143 -12.89 10.54 -8.31
CA CYS A 143 -11.56 10.68 -8.93
C CYS A 143 -11.67 10.76 -10.45
N LYS A 144 -10.95 11.70 -11.07
CA LYS A 144 -10.70 11.74 -12.51
C LYS A 144 -9.35 11.11 -12.80
N ARG A 145 -9.31 10.12 -13.68
CA ARG A 145 -8.07 9.46 -14.11
C ARG A 145 -7.43 10.19 -15.28
N GLN A 146 -6.18 9.86 -15.58
CA GLN A 146 -5.42 10.49 -16.67
C GLN A 146 -5.99 10.20 -18.07
N ASP A 147 -6.77 9.13 -18.21
CA ASP A 147 -7.49 8.77 -19.44
C ASP A 147 -8.83 9.52 -19.60
N GLY A 148 -9.13 10.45 -18.68
CA GLY A 148 -10.36 11.21 -18.66
C GLY A 148 -11.55 10.49 -18.00
N SER A 149 -11.42 9.22 -17.62
CA SER A 149 -12.49 8.45 -16.99
C SER A 149 -12.71 8.85 -15.54
N TYR A 150 -13.97 8.79 -15.08
CA TYR A 150 -14.35 9.10 -13.71
C TYR A 150 -14.62 7.83 -12.89
N TYR A 151 -14.16 7.85 -11.65
CA TYR A 151 -14.34 6.76 -10.70
C TYR A 151 -14.84 7.30 -9.36
N VAL A 152 -15.69 6.54 -8.72
CA VAL A 152 -16.07 6.74 -7.32
C VAL A 152 -15.42 5.64 -6.51
N ASN A 153 -14.50 6.01 -5.64
CA ASN A 153 -13.86 5.12 -4.69
C ASN A 153 -14.73 5.07 -3.43
N ILE A 154 -15.53 4.04 -3.28
CA ILE A 154 -16.49 3.88 -2.19
C ILE A 154 -15.78 3.21 -1.01
N GLN A 155 -15.86 3.82 0.19
CA GLN A 155 -15.32 3.25 1.42
C GLN A 155 -16.38 2.36 2.10
N ILE A 156 -16.03 1.10 2.28
CA ILE A 156 -16.84 0.12 2.99
C ILE A 156 -16.22 -0.15 4.35
N LYS A 157 -17.03 -0.11 5.38
CA LYS A 157 -16.68 -0.60 6.72
C LYS A 157 -17.18 -2.04 6.83
N SER A 158 -16.36 -2.91 7.36
CA SER A 158 -16.73 -4.27 7.75
C SER A 158 -16.00 -4.59 9.05
N GLU A 159 -16.62 -5.33 9.91
CA GLU A 159 -15.95 -5.88 11.07
C GLU A 159 -14.97 -6.95 10.61
N ALA A 160 -13.82 -6.99 11.25
CA ALA A 160 -12.84 -8.02 11.01
C ALA A 160 -13.29 -9.28 11.78
N PRO A 161 -13.21 -10.48 11.20
CA PRO A 161 -13.42 -11.69 11.95
C PRO A 161 -12.36 -11.82 13.07
N ASP A 162 -12.75 -12.41 14.17
CA ASP A 162 -11.82 -12.69 15.25
C ASP A 162 -10.66 -13.56 14.77
N PRO A 163 -9.44 -13.30 15.25
CA PRO A 163 -8.29 -14.11 14.89
C PRO A 163 -8.46 -15.55 15.34
N MET A 164 -8.26 -16.48 14.40
CA MET A 164 -8.28 -17.90 14.75
C MET A 164 -7.16 -18.21 15.76
N PRO A 165 -7.50 -18.83 16.90
CA PRO A 165 -6.49 -19.33 17.82
C PRO A 165 -5.75 -20.51 17.16
N SER A 166 -4.42 -20.42 17.04
CA SER A 166 -3.62 -21.49 16.48
C SER A 166 -2.25 -21.57 17.13
N LYS A 167 -1.77 -22.80 17.33
CA LYS A 167 -0.40 -23.12 17.73
C LYS A 167 0.51 -23.27 16.50
N ARG A 168 -0.06 -23.53 15.32
CA ARG A 168 0.71 -23.69 14.08
C ARG A 168 1.15 -22.35 13.55
N VAL A 169 2.40 -22.28 13.12
CA VAL A 169 2.98 -21.06 12.56
C VAL A 169 3.57 -21.37 11.19
N ILE A 170 3.20 -20.60 10.19
CA ILE A 170 3.86 -20.59 8.89
C ILE A 170 4.82 -19.42 8.86
N GLY A 171 6.11 -19.73 8.88
CA GLY A 171 7.18 -18.75 8.70
C GLY A 171 7.34 -18.41 7.21
N ILE A 172 7.59 -17.14 6.91
CA ILE A 172 7.77 -16.66 5.54
C ILE A 172 9.07 -15.87 5.46
N ASP A 173 10.01 -16.37 4.67
CA ASP A 173 11.19 -15.61 4.27
C ASP A 173 10.86 -14.78 3.02
N LEU A 174 11.12 -13.46 3.08
CA LEU A 174 10.86 -12.52 2.01
C LEU A 174 12.17 -12.12 1.33
N GLY A 175 12.37 -12.61 0.13
CA GLY A 175 13.61 -12.44 -0.63
C GLY A 175 13.49 -11.64 -1.92
N ARG A 176 14.64 -11.38 -2.55
CA ARG A 176 14.71 -10.75 -3.87
C ARG A 176 14.73 -11.74 -5.02
N ARG A 177 15.36 -12.91 -4.82
CA ARG A 177 15.40 -14.01 -5.82
C ARG A 177 14.10 -14.77 -5.77
N ASP A 178 13.78 -15.32 -4.62
CA ASP A 178 12.45 -15.80 -4.32
C ASP A 178 11.73 -14.68 -3.55
N ILE A 179 10.55 -14.31 -4.00
CA ILE A 179 9.77 -13.20 -3.42
C ILE A 179 9.29 -13.57 -2.03
N ALA A 180 8.87 -14.82 -1.87
CA ALA A 180 8.46 -15.42 -0.62
C ALA A 180 8.69 -16.92 -0.67
N VAL A 181 9.17 -17.48 0.44
CA VAL A 181 9.29 -18.92 0.69
C VAL A 181 8.63 -19.21 2.02
N THR A 182 7.71 -20.17 2.07
CA THR A 182 7.03 -20.57 3.30
C THR A 182 7.69 -21.78 3.95
N SER A 183 7.55 -21.92 5.26
CA SER A 183 8.07 -23.07 6.01
C SER A 183 7.37 -24.39 5.66
N ILE A 184 6.26 -24.36 4.94
CA ILE A 184 5.51 -25.50 4.44
C ILE A 184 5.84 -25.88 3.00
N GLY A 185 6.79 -25.16 2.35
CA GLY A 185 7.31 -25.48 1.03
C GLY A 185 6.76 -24.66 -0.14
N ASP A 186 5.79 -23.74 0.09
CA ASP A 186 5.33 -22.86 -0.98
C ASP A 186 6.44 -21.86 -1.35
N LYS A 187 6.63 -21.65 -2.66
CA LYS A 187 7.68 -20.79 -3.17
C LYS A 187 7.20 -19.95 -4.35
N TRP A 188 7.49 -18.66 -4.31
CA TRP A 188 7.20 -17.71 -5.39
C TRP A 188 8.50 -17.12 -5.94
N ASP A 189 8.90 -17.63 -7.11
CA ASP A 189 10.11 -17.19 -7.79
C ASP A 189 10.01 -15.73 -8.27
N GLY A 190 11.07 -14.99 -8.04
CA GLY A 190 11.22 -13.60 -8.49
C GLY A 190 11.79 -13.43 -9.90
N LYS A 191 12.15 -14.51 -10.59
CA LYS A 191 12.80 -14.47 -11.91
C LYS A 191 11.96 -13.70 -12.92
N GLN A 192 10.68 -14.00 -13.03
CA GLN A 192 9.77 -13.29 -13.94
C GLN A 192 9.70 -11.78 -13.64
N ILE A 193 9.75 -11.39 -12.38
CA ILE A 193 9.77 -9.96 -12.00
C ILE A 193 11.07 -9.31 -12.44
N ILE A 194 12.19 -9.97 -12.22
CA ILE A 194 13.51 -9.45 -12.59
C ILE A 194 13.57 -9.28 -14.10
N ASP A 195 13.14 -10.26 -14.88
CA ASP A 195 13.13 -10.23 -16.33
C ASP A 195 12.24 -9.10 -16.88
N VAL A 196 11.03 -8.98 -16.34
CA VAL A 196 10.10 -7.88 -16.70
C VAL A 196 10.71 -6.52 -16.36
N ARG A 197 11.31 -6.34 -15.19
CA ARG A 197 11.96 -5.10 -14.77
C ARG A 197 13.15 -4.75 -15.63
N ASP A 198 14.00 -5.71 -15.94
CA ASP A 198 15.19 -5.51 -16.76
C ASP A 198 14.80 -5.17 -18.21
N ARG A 199 13.74 -5.80 -18.73
CA ARG A 199 13.12 -5.42 -20.02
C ARG A 199 12.61 -3.98 -19.99
N PHE A 200 11.82 -3.59 -18.98
CA PHE A 200 11.32 -2.21 -18.86
C PHE A 200 12.45 -1.20 -18.68
N ALA A 201 13.51 -1.54 -17.96
CA ALA A 201 14.67 -0.67 -17.78
C ALA A 201 15.41 -0.42 -19.11
N ARG A 202 15.63 -1.48 -19.90
CA ARG A 202 16.26 -1.37 -21.24
C ARG A 202 15.40 -0.52 -22.19
N VAL A 203 14.11 -0.81 -22.29
CA VAL A 203 13.18 -0.04 -23.14
C VAL A 203 13.12 1.42 -22.71
N ARG A 204 13.06 1.69 -21.41
CA ARG A 204 13.03 3.05 -20.87
C ARG A 204 14.34 3.80 -21.19
N ALA A 205 15.49 3.19 -21.00
CA ALA A 205 16.79 3.79 -21.31
C ALA A 205 16.91 4.16 -22.82
N SER A 206 16.52 3.24 -23.71
CA SER A 206 16.49 3.48 -25.16
C SER A 206 15.57 4.65 -25.52
N LEU A 207 14.34 4.66 -24.99
CA LEU A 207 13.38 5.73 -25.25
C LEU A 207 13.81 7.07 -24.66
N GLN A 208 14.45 7.10 -23.50
CA GLN A 208 15.00 8.31 -22.89
C GLN A 208 16.14 8.89 -23.74
N SER A 209 17.04 8.05 -24.26
CA SER A 209 18.08 8.47 -25.20
C SER A 209 17.48 9.07 -26.46
N LYS A 210 16.48 8.43 -27.07
CA LYS A 210 15.77 8.96 -28.25
C LYS A 210 15.00 10.26 -27.96
N ALA A 211 14.47 10.40 -26.73
CA ALA A 211 13.75 11.60 -26.29
C ALA A 211 14.68 12.82 -26.07
N SER A 212 15.98 12.60 -25.84
CA SER A 212 16.97 13.64 -25.63
C SER A 212 17.75 14.00 -26.92
N LYS A 213 18.13 12.98 -27.70
CA LYS A 213 19.10 13.16 -28.84
C LYS A 213 18.47 13.04 -30.23
N GLY A 214 17.21 12.63 -30.36
CA GLY A 214 16.56 12.41 -31.65
C GLY A 214 16.07 13.69 -32.35
N THR A 215 15.56 13.55 -33.57
CA THR A 215 14.84 14.61 -34.29
C THR A 215 13.57 15.04 -33.51
N ARG A 216 12.99 16.21 -33.89
CA ARG A 216 11.75 16.71 -33.24
C ARG A 216 10.64 15.65 -33.23
N SER A 217 10.43 14.95 -34.33
CA SER A 217 9.43 13.88 -34.47
C SER A 217 9.76 12.68 -33.59
N THR A 218 10.99 12.18 -33.62
CA THR A 218 11.47 11.06 -32.82
C THR A 218 11.36 11.36 -31.32
N ARG A 219 11.76 12.56 -30.88
CA ARG A 219 11.66 13.03 -29.50
C ARG A 219 10.18 13.03 -29.02
N ARG A 220 9.28 13.58 -29.84
CA ARG A 220 7.84 13.61 -29.53
C ARG A 220 7.29 12.19 -29.35
N ARG A 221 7.56 11.30 -30.32
CA ARG A 221 7.11 9.90 -30.28
C ARG A 221 7.68 9.15 -29.08
N ALA A 222 8.96 9.30 -28.77
CA ALA A 222 9.59 8.66 -27.62
C ALA A 222 8.97 9.11 -26.29
N ARG A 223 8.68 10.40 -26.12
CA ARG A 223 8.00 10.94 -24.93
C ARG A 223 6.58 10.38 -24.78
N GLN A 224 5.82 10.28 -25.87
CA GLN A 224 4.48 9.67 -25.85
C GLN A 224 4.51 8.19 -25.41
N ILE A 225 5.49 7.42 -25.94
CA ILE A 225 5.65 6.01 -25.55
C ILE A 225 6.08 5.90 -24.08
N LEU A 226 7.01 6.74 -23.60
CA LEU A 226 7.40 6.79 -22.19
C LEU A 226 6.21 7.09 -21.28
N GLN A 227 5.33 8.00 -21.68
CA GLN A 227 4.10 8.31 -20.94
C GLN A 227 3.15 7.10 -20.88
N ARG A 228 2.94 6.39 -22.00
CA ARG A 228 2.12 5.17 -22.06
C ARG A 228 2.70 4.02 -21.23
N LEU A 229 4.03 3.90 -21.16
CA LEU A 229 4.72 2.90 -20.36
C LEU A 229 4.73 3.26 -18.86
N SER A 230 4.48 4.52 -18.53
CA SER A 230 4.49 4.99 -17.15
C SER A 230 3.53 4.17 -16.27
N GLY A 231 4.04 3.70 -15.15
CA GLY A 231 3.29 2.95 -14.16
C GLY A 231 2.95 1.49 -14.52
N ARG A 232 3.23 0.99 -15.72
CA ARG A 232 2.97 -0.42 -16.09
C ARG A 232 3.75 -1.39 -15.21
N GLU A 233 5.04 -1.15 -15.02
CA GLU A 233 5.89 -1.96 -14.15
C GLU A 233 5.36 -1.98 -12.71
N ARG A 234 4.98 -0.82 -12.18
CA ARG A 234 4.40 -0.71 -10.83
C ARG A 234 3.07 -1.46 -10.71
N ARG A 235 2.19 -1.36 -11.72
CA ARG A 235 0.92 -2.10 -11.72
C ARG A 235 1.12 -3.61 -11.74
N HIS A 236 2.03 -4.10 -12.58
CA HIS A 236 2.40 -5.52 -12.63
C HIS A 236 2.92 -6.01 -11.27
N GLN A 237 3.86 -5.27 -10.65
CA GLN A 237 4.37 -5.59 -9.32
C GLN A 237 3.26 -5.59 -8.25
N THR A 238 2.38 -4.61 -8.30
CA THR A 238 1.24 -4.53 -7.38
C THR A 238 0.31 -5.72 -7.53
N TRP A 239 -0.04 -6.08 -8.76
CA TRP A 239 -0.86 -7.24 -9.07
C TRP A 239 -0.23 -8.55 -8.54
N LEU A 240 1.06 -8.72 -8.77
CA LEU A 240 1.77 -9.91 -8.28
C LEU A 240 1.79 -9.98 -6.75
N ASN A 241 2.10 -8.87 -6.07
CA ASN A 241 2.07 -8.81 -4.60
C ASN A 241 0.66 -9.08 -4.05
N HIS A 242 -0.40 -8.65 -4.77
CA HIS A 242 -1.78 -8.99 -4.41
C HIS A 242 -2.05 -10.49 -4.52
N ASN A 243 -1.56 -11.15 -5.58
CA ASN A 243 -1.75 -12.59 -5.76
C ASN A 243 -0.97 -13.38 -4.71
N ILE A 244 0.33 -13.12 -4.55
CA ILE A 244 1.17 -13.80 -3.56
C ILE A 244 0.59 -13.65 -2.15
N SER A 245 0.27 -12.43 -1.73
CA SER A 245 -0.29 -12.21 -0.40
C SER A 245 -1.67 -12.87 -0.20
N LYS A 246 -2.47 -13.01 -1.26
CA LYS A 246 -3.73 -13.75 -1.19
C LYS A 246 -3.49 -15.24 -0.99
N LEU A 247 -2.61 -15.84 -1.79
CA LEU A 247 -2.29 -17.28 -1.71
C LEU A 247 -1.70 -17.64 -0.35
N ILE A 248 -0.76 -16.83 0.17
CA ILE A 248 -0.18 -17.04 1.50
C ILE A 248 -1.26 -17.02 2.60
N VAL A 249 -2.14 -16.04 2.59
CA VAL A 249 -3.20 -15.94 3.63
C VAL A 249 -4.20 -17.09 3.50
N LEU A 250 -4.56 -17.50 2.28
CA LEU A 250 -5.45 -18.64 2.07
C LEU A 250 -4.79 -19.97 2.49
N SER A 251 -3.49 -20.14 2.22
CA SER A 251 -2.72 -21.29 2.68
C SER A 251 -2.67 -21.35 4.22
N ALA A 252 -2.44 -20.21 4.89
CA ALA A 252 -2.47 -20.13 6.34
C ALA A 252 -3.86 -20.47 6.92
N LEU A 253 -4.92 -20.00 6.27
CA LEU A 253 -6.31 -20.34 6.64
C LEU A 253 -6.57 -21.84 6.51
N GLN A 254 -6.18 -22.43 5.39
CA GLN A 254 -6.35 -23.87 5.11
C GLN A 254 -5.61 -24.76 6.12
N HIS A 255 -4.41 -24.35 6.55
CA HIS A 255 -3.61 -25.09 7.53
C HIS A 255 -3.96 -24.72 8.99
N ASN A 256 -4.95 -23.89 9.20
CA ASN A 256 -5.29 -23.32 10.52
C ASN A 256 -4.00 -22.83 11.22
N ALA A 257 -3.27 -21.92 10.58
CA ALA A 257 -1.98 -21.43 11.05
C ALA A 257 -1.93 -19.90 11.08
N ILE A 258 -1.11 -19.38 11.98
CA ILE A 258 -0.74 -17.97 11.99
C ILE A 258 0.46 -17.76 11.05
N ILE A 259 0.63 -16.52 10.59
CA ILE A 259 1.73 -16.12 9.71
C ILE A 259 2.81 -15.41 10.53
N ALA A 260 4.07 -15.84 10.40
CA ALA A 260 5.23 -15.14 10.92
C ALA A 260 6.09 -14.61 9.77
N ILE A 261 6.46 -13.33 9.82
CA ILE A 261 7.36 -12.68 8.86
C ILE A 261 8.47 -11.93 9.60
N GLU A 262 9.60 -11.69 8.94
CA GLU A 262 10.63 -10.83 9.49
C GLU A 262 10.21 -9.35 9.53
N ASP A 263 10.64 -8.64 10.58
CA ASP A 263 10.54 -7.19 10.62
C ASP A 263 11.69 -6.55 9.84
N LEU A 264 11.43 -6.27 8.58
CA LEU A 264 12.38 -5.64 7.66
C LEU A 264 12.31 -4.11 7.67
N THR A 265 11.81 -3.49 8.75
CA THR A 265 11.78 -2.04 8.91
C THR A 265 13.20 -1.48 8.87
N GLY A 266 13.43 -0.43 8.06
CA GLY A 266 14.77 0.18 7.90
C GLY A 266 15.77 -0.63 7.06
N ILE A 267 15.40 -1.78 6.49
CA ILE A 267 16.34 -2.62 5.70
C ILE A 267 16.90 -1.88 4.48
N ARG A 268 16.16 -0.95 3.90
CA ARG A 268 16.64 -0.17 2.75
C ARG A 268 17.79 0.75 3.12
N ASP A 269 17.71 1.42 4.26
CA ASP A 269 18.71 2.36 4.73
C ASP A 269 20.00 1.59 5.05
N ARG A 270 19.89 0.54 5.85
CA ARG A 270 21.01 -0.39 6.17
C ARG A 270 21.65 -1.01 4.93
N THR A 271 20.85 -1.37 3.92
CA THR A 271 21.37 -1.94 2.67
C THR A 271 22.01 -0.91 1.75
N ASN A 272 21.62 0.37 1.83
CA ASN A 272 22.21 1.44 1.03
C ASN A 272 23.56 1.93 1.58
N GLU A 273 23.87 1.68 2.83
CA GLU A 273 25.17 1.95 3.45
C GLU A 273 26.28 1.05 2.89
N LEU A 274 25.91 -0.12 2.35
CA LEU A 274 26.89 -1.05 1.79
C LEU A 274 27.25 -0.67 0.35
N PRO A 275 28.55 -0.76 -0.03
CA PRO A 275 28.99 -0.50 -1.39
C PRO A 275 28.38 -1.53 -2.34
N ARG A 276 27.71 -1.06 -3.41
CA ARG A 276 27.02 -1.90 -4.41
C ARG A 276 27.11 -1.28 -5.76
N ASN A 277 27.14 -2.12 -6.80
CA ASN A 277 27.06 -1.65 -8.17
C ASN A 277 25.66 -1.06 -8.47
N LYS A 278 25.58 -0.22 -9.51
CA LYS A 278 24.36 0.49 -9.91
C LYS A 278 23.16 -0.45 -10.16
N THR A 279 23.40 -1.62 -10.72
CA THR A 279 22.37 -2.63 -11.04
C THR A 279 21.81 -3.25 -9.76
N GLU A 280 22.68 -3.67 -8.83
CA GLU A 280 22.27 -4.24 -7.55
C GLU A 280 21.53 -3.22 -6.67
N ARG A 281 22.00 -1.96 -6.66
CA ARG A 281 21.29 -0.87 -5.95
C ARG A 281 19.91 -0.64 -6.54
N ARG A 282 19.76 -0.62 -7.88
CA ARG A 282 18.47 -0.51 -8.55
C ARG A 282 17.55 -1.67 -8.19
N ARG A 283 18.03 -2.91 -8.25
CA ARG A 283 17.26 -4.12 -7.92
C ARG A 283 16.81 -4.11 -6.46
N SER A 284 17.67 -3.71 -5.53
CA SER A 284 17.33 -3.61 -4.11
C SER A 284 16.29 -2.52 -3.84
N ASN A 285 16.46 -1.33 -4.39
CA ASN A 285 15.52 -0.22 -4.19
C ASN A 285 14.16 -0.44 -4.86
N SER A 286 14.12 -1.23 -5.93
CA SER A 286 12.88 -1.56 -6.64
C SER A 286 12.10 -2.72 -5.99
N TRP A 287 12.67 -3.40 -5.01
CA TRP A 287 12.00 -4.51 -4.32
C TRP A 287 10.83 -4.00 -3.46
N ALA A 288 9.63 -4.48 -3.76
CA ALA A 288 8.39 -3.98 -3.18
C ALA A 288 7.93 -4.81 -1.96
N PHE A 289 8.88 -5.26 -1.10
CA PHE A 289 8.56 -6.07 0.09
C PHE A 289 7.63 -5.33 1.07
N PHE A 290 7.81 -4.02 1.25
CA PHE A 290 6.92 -3.22 2.09
C PHE A 290 5.46 -3.29 1.61
N GLN A 291 5.24 -3.25 0.29
CA GLN A 291 3.91 -3.40 -0.28
C GLN A 291 3.36 -4.82 -0.04
N LEU A 292 4.19 -5.85 -0.20
CA LEU A 292 3.79 -7.24 0.08
C LEU A 292 3.41 -7.43 1.55
N ARG A 293 4.23 -6.90 2.48
CA ARG A 293 3.93 -6.90 3.91
C ARG A 293 2.61 -6.18 4.22
N LEU A 294 2.39 -4.99 3.64
CA LEU A 294 1.14 -4.26 3.79
C LEU A 294 -0.06 -5.08 3.30
N PHE A 295 0.09 -5.78 2.17
CA PHE A 295 -0.98 -6.61 1.63
C PHE A 295 -1.23 -7.86 2.47
N LEU A 296 -0.20 -8.47 3.02
CA LEU A 296 -0.34 -9.54 4.00
C LEU A 296 -1.10 -9.05 5.24
N SER A 297 -0.70 -7.91 5.81
CA SER A 297 -1.31 -7.36 7.02
C SER A 297 -2.82 -7.16 6.89
N TYR A 298 -3.29 -6.39 5.90
CA TYR A 298 -4.72 -6.13 5.79
C TYR A 298 -5.54 -7.36 5.36
N LYS A 299 -4.93 -8.28 4.57
CA LYS A 299 -5.62 -9.52 4.19
C LYS A 299 -5.71 -10.49 5.35
N SER A 300 -4.66 -10.58 6.16
CA SER A 300 -4.69 -11.38 7.39
C SER A 300 -5.82 -10.93 8.31
N VAL A 301 -5.96 -9.63 8.54
CA VAL A 301 -7.11 -9.06 9.28
C VAL A 301 -8.44 -9.43 8.61
N LYS A 302 -8.55 -9.28 7.29
CA LYS A 302 -9.78 -9.58 6.54
C LYS A 302 -10.24 -11.04 6.70
N TYR A 303 -9.31 -11.98 6.81
CA TYR A 303 -9.59 -13.41 6.90
C TYR A 303 -9.43 -13.99 8.30
N GLY A 304 -9.22 -13.17 9.34
CA GLY A 304 -9.04 -13.63 10.72
C GLY A 304 -7.77 -14.47 10.92
N VAL A 305 -6.75 -14.27 10.10
CA VAL A 305 -5.43 -14.91 10.24
C VAL A 305 -4.51 -13.97 11.03
N LYS A 306 -3.95 -14.44 12.14
CA LYS A 306 -2.98 -13.67 12.92
C LYS A 306 -1.67 -13.54 12.13
N LEU A 307 -1.12 -12.31 12.04
CA LEU A 307 0.19 -12.02 11.45
C LEU A 307 1.10 -11.47 12.54
N ILE A 308 2.27 -12.08 12.71
CA ILE A 308 3.28 -11.62 13.66
C ILE A 308 4.58 -11.23 12.93
N ALA A 309 5.27 -10.23 13.46
CA ALA A 309 6.58 -9.83 12.97
C ALA A 309 7.65 -10.32 13.96
N VAL A 310 8.68 -11.00 13.47
CA VAL A 310 9.80 -11.50 14.27
C VAL A 310 11.06 -10.68 14.01
N ASN A 311 11.95 -10.62 14.99
CA ASN A 311 13.24 -9.96 14.83
C ASN A 311 14.07 -10.70 13.75
N PRO A 312 14.60 -10.03 12.71
CA PRO A 312 15.39 -10.65 11.66
C PRO A 312 16.81 -11.05 12.09
N ALA A 313 17.22 -10.72 13.31
CA ALA A 313 18.55 -11.09 13.80
C ALA A 313 18.72 -12.61 13.83
N TYR A 314 19.79 -13.08 13.21
CA TYR A 314 20.21 -14.48 13.15
C TYR A 314 19.29 -15.46 12.39
N THR A 315 18.14 -15.06 11.86
CA THR A 315 17.23 -15.94 11.14
C THR A 315 17.89 -16.66 9.95
N SER A 316 18.77 -15.97 9.22
CA SER A 316 19.54 -16.54 8.10
C SER A 316 20.81 -17.30 8.52
N GLN A 317 21.21 -17.21 9.79
CA GLN A 317 22.43 -17.83 10.32
C GLN A 317 22.14 -19.08 11.14
N THR A 318 20.91 -19.21 11.65
CA THR A 318 20.48 -20.32 12.50
C THR A 318 20.09 -21.54 11.66
N CYS A 319 20.48 -22.73 12.07
CA CYS A 319 20.00 -23.97 11.49
C CYS A 319 18.61 -24.31 12.04
N HIS A 320 17.63 -24.55 11.16
CA HIS A 320 16.27 -24.89 11.61
C HIS A 320 16.16 -26.26 12.32
N LYS A 321 17.12 -27.17 12.10
CA LYS A 321 17.12 -28.51 12.73
C LYS A 321 17.68 -28.54 14.14
N CYS A 322 18.86 -27.96 14.32
CA CYS A 322 19.58 -28.05 15.61
C CYS A 322 19.66 -26.70 16.33
N LEU A 323 19.12 -25.64 15.78
CA LEU A 323 19.12 -24.26 16.29
C LEU A 323 20.53 -23.68 16.52
N HIS A 324 21.58 -24.36 16.02
CA HIS A 324 22.95 -23.87 16.10
C HIS A 324 23.13 -22.62 15.22
N ILE A 325 23.78 -21.61 15.77
CA ILE A 325 24.15 -20.38 15.06
C ILE A 325 25.65 -20.48 14.73
N HIS A 326 26.07 -19.94 13.59
CA HIS A 326 27.48 -19.92 13.22
C HIS A 326 28.31 -19.23 14.32
N PRO A 327 29.39 -19.91 14.86
CA PRO A 327 30.11 -19.42 16.04
C PRO A 327 30.86 -18.10 15.79
N VAL A 328 31.23 -17.82 14.53
CA VAL A 328 31.96 -16.60 14.19
C VAL A 328 30.94 -15.50 13.88
N LYS A 329 31.01 -14.40 14.62
CA LYS A 329 30.12 -13.24 14.42
C LYS A 329 30.14 -12.74 12.97
N GLY A 330 28.97 -12.54 12.42
CA GLY A 330 28.79 -12.06 11.02
C GLY A 330 28.98 -13.11 9.93
N LYS A 331 29.41 -14.34 10.26
CA LYS A 331 29.46 -15.46 9.31
C LYS A 331 28.16 -16.28 9.36
N SER A 332 27.90 -17.02 8.30
CA SER A 332 26.73 -17.89 8.16
C SER A 332 27.14 -19.17 7.44
N TYR A 333 26.43 -20.26 7.69
CA TYR A 333 26.52 -21.50 6.94
C TYR A 333 25.86 -21.40 5.55
N ARG A 334 25.37 -20.22 5.18
CA ARG A 334 24.76 -19.94 3.89
C ARG A 334 25.83 -19.60 2.85
N SER A 335 25.77 -20.31 1.71
CA SER A 335 26.50 -19.99 0.48
C SER A 335 25.52 -19.83 -0.68
N GLY A 336 25.22 -18.60 -1.05
CA GLY A 336 24.22 -18.32 -2.08
C GLY A 336 22.82 -18.84 -1.71
N LYS A 337 22.33 -19.86 -2.41
CA LYS A 337 21.06 -20.54 -2.14
C LYS A 337 21.22 -21.80 -1.29
N ALA A 338 22.43 -22.29 -1.08
CA ALA A 338 22.69 -23.45 -0.25
C ALA A 338 22.90 -23.06 1.20
N PHE A 339 22.37 -23.86 2.11
CA PHE A 339 22.63 -23.81 3.54
C PHE A 339 23.14 -25.18 3.98
N LYS A 340 24.35 -25.24 4.57
CA LYS A 340 24.95 -26.47 5.10
C LYS A 340 25.42 -26.23 6.52
N CYS A 341 24.69 -26.76 7.49
CA CYS A 341 25.04 -26.61 8.90
C CYS A 341 26.36 -27.31 9.24
N GLY A 342 27.34 -26.59 9.77
CA GLY A 342 28.61 -27.18 10.21
C GLY A 342 28.51 -27.99 11.49
N HIS A 343 27.40 -27.88 12.26
CA HIS A 343 27.20 -28.62 13.50
C HIS A 343 26.47 -29.96 13.27
N CYS A 344 25.31 -29.95 12.61
CA CYS A 344 24.50 -31.17 12.44
C CYS A 344 24.47 -31.72 11.00
N GLY A 345 25.24 -31.15 10.09
CA GLY A 345 25.30 -31.59 8.67
C GLY A 345 24.04 -31.29 7.86
N ASN A 346 22.99 -30.67 8.40
CA ASN A 346 21.77 -30.38 7.68
C ASN A 346 22.05 -29.56 6.41
N HIS A 347 21.59 -30.04 5.27
CA HIS A 347 21.72 -29.37 3.97
C HIS A 347 20.35 -29.12 3.36
N CYS A 348 20.08 -27.85 2.96
CA CYS A 348 18.81 -27.44 2.36
C CYS A 348 18.95 -26.11 1.59
N ASP A 349 17.88 -25.67 0.95
CA ASP A 349 17.78 -24.29 0.41
C ASP A 349 17.84 -23.26 1.57
N ALA A 350 18.61 -22.20 1.37
CA ALA A 350 18.86 -21.20 2.42
C ALA A 350 17.59 -20.41 2.79
N ASP A 351 16.72 -20.12 1.82
CA ASP A 351 15.47 -19.39 2.06
C ASP A 351 14.42 -20.32 2.71
N GLU A 352 14.47 -21.62 2.39
CA GLU A 352 13.68 -22.65 3.10
C GLU A 352 14.14 -22.79 4.56
N ASN A 353 15.46 -22.82 4.82
CA ASN A 353 15.98 -22.80 6.19
C ASN A 353 15.50 -21.55 6.94
N GLY A 354 15.63 -20.38 6.32
CA GLY A 354 15.17 -19.10 6.90
C GLY A 354 13.69 -19.12 7.26
N SER A 355 12.83 -19.57 6.35
CA SER A 355 11.38 -19.65 6.59
C SER A 355 11.03 -20.58 7.76
N LYS A 356 11.71 -21.72 7.91
CA LYS A 356 11.54 -22.65 9.03
C LYS A 356 12.03 -22.05 10.35
N VAL A 357 13.15 -21.33 10.35
CA VAL A 357 13.61 -20.58 11.54
C VAL A 357 12.63 -19.51 11.94
N ILE A 358 12.10 -18.73 10.97
CA ILE A 358 11.05 -17.73 11.22
C ILE A 358 9.81 -18.36 11.83
N SER A 359 9.43 -19.56 11.39
CA SER A 359 8.32 -20.33 11.96
C SER A 359 8.57 -20.69 13.42
N ILE A 360 9.77 -21.19 13.75
CA ILE A 360 10.16 -21.58 15.12
C ILE A 360 10.17 -20.35 16.05
N VAL A 361 10.81 -19.26 15.62
CA VAL A 361 10.82 -18.00 16.38
C VAL A 361 9.40 -17.46 16.55
N GLY A 362 8.59 -17.50 15.48
CA GLY A 362 7.20 -17.10 15.53
C GLY A 362 6.37 -17.91 16.53
N ALA A 363 6.60 -19.23 16.62
CA ALA A 363 5.95 -20.08 17.59
C ALA A 363 6.36 -19.74 19.04
N ALA A 364 7.62 -19.42 19.26
CA ALA A 364 8.12 -19.00 20.58
C ALA A 364 7.57 -17.63 21.03
N VAL A 365 7.35 -16.70 20.11
CA VAL A 365 6.82 -15.35 20.39
C VAL A 365 5.28 -15.32 20.47
N ASN A 366 4.60 -16.39 20.05
CA ASN A 366 3.14 -16.49 20.09
C ASN A 366 2.63 -17.46 21.16
N PRO A 367 2.89 -17.24 22.47
CA PRO A 367 2.32 -18.07 23.50
C PRO A 367 0.78 -17.94 23.51
N LEU A 368 0.09 -19.06 23.61
CA LEU A 368 -1.35 -19.08 23.80
C LEU A 368 -1.67 -18.51 25.18
N GLY A 369 -2.28 -17.35 25.23
CA GLY A 369 -2.89 -16.81 26.44
C GLY A 369 -2.29 -15.55 27.03
N GLY A 370 -1.29 -14.89 26.41
CA GLY A 370 -0.56 -13.80 27.08
C GLY A 370 -0.50 -12.44 26.42
N SER A 371 -0.65 -12.32 25.13
CA SER A 371 -0.67 -11.00 24.51
C SER A 371 -1.80 -10.88 23.51
N VAL A 372 -2.67 -9.92 23.76
CA VAL A 372 -3.61 -9.37 22.78
C VAL A 372 -2.76 -8.56 21.78
N LEU A 373 -1.96 -9.24 20.96
CA LEU A 373 -1.47 -8.65 19.72
C LEU A 373 -2.71 -8.57 18.83
N SER A 374 -3.38 -7.45 18.93
CA SER A 374 -4.57 -7.12 18.15
C SER A 374 -4.25 -7.28 16.68
N CYS A 375 -5.14 -7.95 15.93
CA CYS A 375 -5.11 -7.97 14.47
C CYS A 375 -5.51 -6.61 13.89
N ASN A 376 -5.58 -5.59 14.70
CA ASN A 376 -5.88 -4.23 14.30
C ASN A 376 -4.68 -3.68 13.52
N LEU A 377 -4.92 -3.23 12.28
CA LEU A 377 -3.90 -2.66 11.40
C LEU A 377 -3.18 -1.46 12.06
N ALA A 378 -3.87 -0.71 12.92
CA ALA A 378 -3.31 0.42 13.66
C ALA A 378 -2.28 -0.03 14.71
N ASP A 379 -2.53 -1.16 15.38
CA ASP A 379 -1.62 -1.72 16.38
C ASP A 379 -0.41 -2.41 15.72
N HIS A 380 -0.59 -3.00 14.54
CA HIS A 380 0.53 -3.49 13.74
C HIS A 380 1.47 -2.36 13.30
N ILE A 381 0.93 -1.19 12.95
CA ILE A 381 1.74 -0.02 12.59
C ILE A 381 2.48 0.52 13.83
N ARG A 382 1.86 0.51 15.00
CA ARG A 382 2.50 0.92 16.27
C ARG A 382 3.52 -0.09 16.79
N ALA A 383 3.24 -1.37 16.70
CA ALA A 383 4.17 -2.44 17.12
C ALA A 383 5.44 -2.51 16.26
N THR A 384 5.44 -1.90 15.07
CA THR A 384 6.61 -1.79 14.19
C THR A 384 7.43 -0.52 14.40
N GLU A 385 6.94 0.44 15.20
CA GLU A 385 7.78 1.52 15.73
C GLU A 385 8.65 0.88 16.84
N SER A 386 9.93 0.70 16.57
CA SER A 386 10.91 0.23 17.57
C SER A 386 10.72 1.02 18.85
N PRO A 387 10.63 0.38 20.04
CA PRO A 387 10.68 1.13 21.29
C PRO A 387 11.96 1.95 21.29
N ARG A 388 11.82 3.27 21.30
CA ARG A 388 12.97 4.14 21.63
C ARG A 388 13.44 3.67 22.99
N LEU A 389 14.66 3.17 23.06
CA LEU A 389 15.35 2.97 24.31
C LEU A 389 15.22 4.28 25.09
N LEU A 390 14.39 4.28 26.13
CA LEU A 390 14.40 5.33 27.12
C LEU A 390 15.83 5.34 27.67
N ALA A 391 16.58 6.35 27.27
CA ALA A 391 17.84 6.65 27.91
C ALA A 391 17.52 6.90 29.39
N VAL A 392 17.89 5.94 30.23
CA VAL A 392 17.96 6.14 31.66
C VAL A 392 19.17 7.06 31.86
N GLY A 393 18.86 8.33 32.09
CA GLY A 393 19.81 9.32 32.61
C GLY A 393 19.86 9.21 34.13
#